data_7ab9d953605a5e2470b7625ccc1744ff
#
_entry.id   7ab9d953605a5e2470b7625ccc1744ff
#
_cell.length_a   1.000
_cell.length_b   1.000
_cell.length_c   1.000
_cell.angle_alpha   90.00
_cell.angle_beta   90.00
_cell.angle_gamma   90.00
#
_symmetry.space_group_name_H-M   'P 1'
#
loop_
_entity.id
_entity.type
_entity.pdbx_description
1 polymer ?
#
loop_
_entity_poly.entity_id
_entity_poly.type
_entity_poly.pdbx_seq_one_letter_code
_entity_poly.pdbx_strand_id
1 'polypeptide(L)'
;MSADQLDDILLYHTEIVFARTSPQQKLIIVEGCQRMGAIVAVTGDGVNDSPALKKADIGVAMGIAGSDVSKQAADMILLDDNFASIVVGVEEGRLIFDNLKKSIAYTLTSNIPEISPFLLFILADIPLPLGTVTILCIDLGTDMVPAISMAYEEAESDIMKRMPRNPFTDKLVNERLISMAYGMIGMIQASAGFFVYLVILAENGFWPSRLLGIRKEWDSSAINDLEDSYGQEWTYRDRKILEYTCHTAFFVAIVVVQWADLIICKTRKNSVFQQGMANWIMNFGIFFETALAAFLSYTPGMDKGLKMYPLKLNWWFPAAPFSLLIFVFDEIRKYLLRQNPGGWIEKETYY
;
A
#
# COMPACT_ATOMS: atom_id res chain seq x y z
N MET A 1 -29.19 38.98 13.76
CA MET A 1 -28.39 38.83 12.54
C MET A 1 -29.02 37.72 11.74
N SER A 2 -29.34 37.96 10.46
CA SER A 2 -29.82 36.88 9.57
C SER A 2 -28.67 35.96 9.15
N ALA A 3 -28.98 34.79 8.57
CA ALA A 3 -27.95 33.88 8.05
C ALA A 3 -27.09 34.56 6.97
N ASP A 4 -27.73 35.28 6.05
CA ASP A 4 -27.04 35.98 4.97
C ASP A 4 -26.07 37.05 5.47
N GLN A 5 -26.46 37.78 6.49
CA GLN A 5 -25.59 38.79 7.13
C GLN A 5 -24.38 38.15 7.82
N LEU A 6 -24.56 36.99 8.44
CA LEU A 6 -23.44 36.23 9.02
C LEU A 6 -22.50 35.72 7.94
N ASP A 7 -23.05 35.18 6.86
CA ASP A 7 -22.28 34.66 5.75
C ASP A 7 -21.45 35.76 5.07
N ASP A 8 -22.02 36.96 4.89
CA ASP A 8 -21.28 38.11 4.38
C ASP A 8 -20.10 38.50 5.31
N ILE A 9 -20.30 38.50 6.64
CA ILE A 9 -19.23 38.80 7.60
C ILE A 9 -18.13 37.74 7.51
N LEU A 10 -18.49 36.46 7.48
CA LEU A 10 -17.55 35.36 7.41
C LEU A 10 -16.77 35.35 6.07
N LEU A 11 -17.39 35.81 4.99
CA LEU A 11 -16.76 35.88 3.67
C LEU A 11 -15.70 36.97 3.56
N TYR A 12 -16.01 38.16 4.10
CA TYR A 12 -15.17 39.34 3.91
C TYR A 12 -14.13 39.55 5.01
N HIS A 13 -14.18 38.79 6.11
CA HIS A 13 -13.25 38.93 7.21
C HIS A 13 -12.62 37.59 7.56
N THR A 14 -11.30 37.55 7.53
CA THR A 14 -10.51 36.36 7.86
C THR A 14 -10.27 36.20 9.36
N GLU A 15 -10.32 37.30 10.11
CA GLU A 15 -10.13 37.34 11.54
C GLU A 15 -11.32 38.04 12.20
N ILE A 16 -12.07 37.31 13.04
CA ILE A 16 -13.33 37.79 13.62
C ILE A 16 -13.39 37.47 15.11
N VAL A 17 -13.88 38.41 15.89
CA VAL A 17 -14.17 38.18 17.30
C VAL A 17 -15.67 38.30 17.54
N PHE A 18 -16.31 37.23 17.94
CA PHE A 18 -17.70 37.19 18.37
C PHE A 18 -17.75 37.24 19.92
N ALA A 19 -18.19 38.34 20.48
CA ALA A 19 -18.26 38.54 21.94
C ALA A 19 -19.64 38.23 22.51
N ARG A 20 -19.69 37.66 23.73
CA ARG A 20 -20.93 37.36 24.47
C ARG A 20 -21.93 36.50 23.71
N THR A 21 -21.43 35.47 23.04
CA THR A 21 -22.25 34.53 22.30
C THR A 21 -22.85 33.46 23.21
N SER A 22 -24.11 33.13 22.97
CA SER A 22 -24.76 31.99 23.62
C SER A 22 -24.30 30.65 22.97
N PRO A 23 -24.49 29.50 23.60
CA PRO A 23 -24.18 28.18 22.99
C PRO A 23 -24.83 27.97 21.64
N GLN A 24 -26.07 28.40 21.49
CA GLN A 24 -26.80 28.33 20.20
C GLN A 24 -26.18 29.22 19.14
N GLN A 25 -25.72 30.43 19.52
CA GLN A 25 -25.04 31.33 18.56
C GLN A 25 -23.68 30.78 18.14
N LYS A 26 -22.92 30.12 19.02
CA LYS A 26 -21.68 29.42 18.63
C LYS A 26 -21.97 28.36 17.61
N LEU A 27 -23.02 27.58 17.79
CA LEU A 27 -23.46 26.56 16.83
C LEU A 27 -23.80 27.17 15.47
N ILE A 28 -24.56 28.28 15.44
CA ILE A 28 -24.93 28.99 14.18
C ILE A 28 -23.68 29.51 13.45
N ILE A 29 -22.66 29.96 14.16
CA ILE A 29 -21.39 30.41 13.56
C ILE A 29 -20.68 29.24 12.89
N VAL A 30 -20.58 28.09 13.55
CA VAL A 30 -19.99 26.88 13.01
C VAL A 30 -20.74 26.43 11.74
N GLU A 31 -22.07 26.38 11.81
CA GLU A 31 -22.93 26.06 10.65
C GLU A 31 -22.77 27.04 9.50
N GLY A 32 -22.61 28.34 9.81
CA GLY A 32 -22.31 29.37 8.80
C GLY A 32 -20.99 29.09 8.08
N CYS A 33 -19.93 28.82 8.82
CA CYS A 33 -18.63 28.46 8.23
C CYS A 33 -18.71 27.18 7.37
N GLN A 34 -19.40 26.15 7.86
CA GLN A 34 -19.59 24.88 7.10
C GLN A 34 -20.43 25.10 5.84
N ARG A 35 -21.47 25.93 5.90
CA ARG A 35 -22.31 26.28 4.74
C ARG A 35 -21.51 26.96 3.63
N MET A 36 -20.48 27.73 4.01
CA MET A 36 -19.56 28.34 3.05
C MET A 36 -18.49 27.35 2.51
N GLY A 37 -18.55 26.09 2.89
CA GLY A 37 -17.61 25.05 2.45
C GLY A 37 -16.30 24.99 3.22
N ALA A 38 -16.19 25.68 4.37
CA ALA A 38 -15.03 25.61 5.24
C ALA A 38 -15.05 24.31 6.07
N ILE A 39 -13.88 23.72 6.29
CA ILE A 39 -13.67 22.67 7.29
C ILE A 39 -13.38 23.36 8.62
N VAL A 40 -14.21 23.13 9.62
CA VAL A 40 -14.22 23.88 10.86
C VAL A 40 -13.71 23.04 12.02
N ALA A 41 -12.66 23.50 12.66
CA ALA A 41 -12.25 23.00 13.97
C ALA A 41 -12.74 23.97 15.07
N VAL A 42 -13.31 23.43 16.14
CA VAL A 42 -13.76 24.20 17.31
C VAL A 42 -13.00 23.72 18.53
N THR A 43 -12.49 24.67 19.32
CA THR A 43 -11.90 24.38 20.63
C THR A 43 -12.79 24.92 21.73
N GLY A 44 -12.95 24.18 22.79
CA GLY A 44 -13.74 24.59 23.94
C GLY A 44 -13.43 23.83 25.22
N ASP A 45 -13.70 24.43 26.34
CA ASP A 45 -13.48 23.88 27.70
C ASP A 45 -14.77 23.70 28.49
N GLY A 46 -15.80 24.44 28.10
CA GLY A 46 -17.05 24.52 28.86
C GLY A 46 -18.18 23.64 28.33
N VAL A 47 -19.18 23.40 29.19
CA VAL A 47 -20.43 22.72 28.81
C VAL A 47 -21.15 23.46 27.68
N ASN A 48 -21.03 24.79 27.67
CA ASN A 48 -21.65 25.67 26.69
C ASN A 48 -21.07 25.51 25.26
N ASP A 49 -19.88 24.92 25.14
CA ASP A 49 -19.21 24.70 23.88
C ASP A 49 -19.58 23.37 23.25
N SER A 50 -20.17 22.46 24.03
CA SER A 50 -20.47 21.08 23.59
C SER A 50 -21.31 21.00 22.32
N PRO A 51 -22.34 21.82 22.08
CA PRO A 51 -23.08 21.77 20.81
C PRO A 51 -22.21 22.18 19.61
N ALA A 52 -21.33 23.17 19.77
CA ALA A 52 -20.42 23.61 18.71
C ALA A 52 -19.29 22.61 18.47
N LEU A 53 -18.72 22.02 19.55
CA LEU A 53 -17.72 20.94 19.48
C LEU A 53 -18.26 19.74 18.71
N LYS A 54 -19.48 19.31 19.01
CA LYS A 54 -20.11 18.16 18.36
C LYS A 54 -20.50 18.43 16.91
N LYS A 55 -20.78 19.70 16.56
CA LYS A 55 -21.19 20.08 15.19
C LYS A 55 -20.02 20.33 14.27
N ALA A 56 -18.89 20.77 14.80
CA ALA A 56 -17.68 21.02 14.03
C ALA A 56 -17.21 19.75 13.28
N ASP A 57 -16.40 19.93 12.25
CA ASP A 57 -15.73 18.82 11.56
C ASP A 57 -14.69 18.15 12.47
N ILE A 58 -14.09 18.94 13.39
CA ILE A 58 -13.22 18.46 14.47
C ILE A 58 -13.51 19.29 15.73
N GLY A 59 -14.04 18.64 16.75
CA GLY A 59 -14.17 19.22 18.09
C GLY A 59 -12.94 18.92 18.94
N VAL A 60 -12.35 19.95 19.58
CA VAL A 60 -11.14 19.83 20.40
C VAL A 60 -11.45 20.33 21.82
N ALA A 61 -11.36 19.45 22.81
CA ALA A 61 -11.55 19.80 24.23
C ALA A 61 -10.22 19.94 24.96
N MET A 62 -10.20 20.79 25.97
CA MET A 62 -9.07 20.90 26.90
C MET A 62 -9.07 19.74 27.89
N GLY A 63 -7.89 19.15 28.13
CA GLY A 63 -7.75 17.97 29.00
C GLY A 63 -7.73 18.30 30.48
N ILE A 64 -7.10 19.41 30.86
CA ILE A 64 -6.97 19.86 32.25
C ILE A 64 -8.15 20.74 32.61
N ALA A 65 -8.39 21.84 31.89
CA ALA A 65 -9.45 22.81 32.15
C ALA A 65 -10.82 22.37 31.63
N GLY A 66 -10.88 21.41 30.70
CA GLY A 66 -12.11 20.97 30.05
C GLY A 66 -13.07 20.21 30.96
N SER A 67 -14.36 20.52 30.85
CA SER A 67 -15.43 19.78 31.53
C SER A 67 -15.60 18.38 30.92
N ASP A 68 -16.14 17.44 31.72
CA ASP A 68 -16.40 16.08 31.20
C ASP A 68 -17.37 16.08 30.01
N VAL A 69 -18.29 17.02 29.97
CA VAL A 69 -19.26 17.17 28.87
C VAL A 69 -18.58 17.67 27.61
N SER A 70 -17.62 18.60 27.69
CA SER A 70 -16.84 19.05 26.53
C SER A 70 -15.93 17.94 26.00
N LYS A 71 -15.30 17.19 26.91
CA LYS A 71 -14.46 16.03 26.54
C LYS A 71 -15.25 14.92 25.84
N GLN A 72 -16.49 14.65 26.27
CA GLN A 72 -17.37 13.68 25.64
C GLN A 72 -17.93 14.15 24.30
N ALA A 73 -18.03 15.45 24.08
CA ALA A 73 -18.52 16.04 22.84
C ALA A 73 -17.44 16.21 21.78
N ALA A 74 -16.17 16.19 22.16
CA ALA A 74 -15.03 16.45 21.31
C ALA A 74 -14.48 15.17 20.67
N ASP A 75 -13.87 15.32 19.49
CA ASP A 75 -13.14 14.25 18.78
C ASP A 75 -11.70 14.12 19.25
N MET A 76 -11.12 15.22 19.77
CA MET A 76 -9.75 15.31 20.24
C MET A 76 -9.69 15.95 21.63
N ILE A 77 -8.81 15.46 22.49
CA ILE A 77 -8.56 16.03 23.82
C ILE A 77 -7.09 16.43 23.93
N LEU A 78 -6.82 17.69 24.19
CA LEU A 78 -5.46 18.22 24.45
C LEU A 78 -5.07 17.96 25.90
N LEU A 79 -4.21 17.00 26.14
CA LEU A 79 -3.81 16.63 27.52
C LEU A 79 -3.01 17.70 28.24
N ASP A 80 -2.35 18.57 27.50
CA ASP A 80 -1.50 19.67 28.02
C ASP A 80 -2.16 21.04 27.96
N ASP A 81 -3.42 21.12 27.49
CA ASP A 81 -4.17 22.35 27.22
C ASP A 81 -3.41 23.39 26.36
N ASN A 82 -2.43 22.92 25.58
CA ASN A 82 -1.63 23.78 24.74
C ASN A 82 -2.21 23.85 23.33
N PHE A 83 -2.58 25.02 22.86
CA PHE A 83 -3.08 25.26 21.50
C PHE A 83 -2.10 24.85 20.41
N ALA A 84 -0.78 24.96 20.65
CA ALA A 84 0.22 24.54 19.70
C ALA A 84 0.13 23.03 19.39
N SER A 85 -0.36 22.22 20.32
CA SER A 85 -0.55 20.78 20.15
C SER A 85 -1.62 20.45 19.11
N ILE A 86 -2.52 21.39 18.75
CA ILE A 86 -3.48 21.22 17.65
C ILE A 86 -2.73 21.11 16.32
N VAL A 87 -1.69 21.92 16.10
CA VAL A 87 -0.88 21.88 14.88
C VAL A 87 -0.19 20.54 14.74
N VAL A 88 0.36 20.03 15.85
CA VAL A 88 0.96 18.68 15.89
C VAL A 88 -0.09 17.61 15.60
N GLY A 89 -1.30 17.75 16.17
CA GLY A 89 -2.41 16.83 15.89
C GLY A 89 -2.84 16.82 14.42
N VAL A 90 -2.84 17.98 13.76
CA VAL A 90 -3.11 18.09 12.31
C VAL A 90 -2.00 17.43 11.50
N GLU A 91 -0.75 17.65 11.87
CA GLU A 91 0.41 17.03 11.21
C GLU A 91 0.36 15.50 11.30
N GLU A 92 0.11 14.98 12.51
CA GLU A 92 -0.03 13.53 12.74
C GLU A 92 -1.23 12.94 12.00
N GLY A 93 -2.36 13.63 11.96
CA GLY A 93 -3.53 13.20 11.20
C GLY A 93 -3.26 13.12 9.69
N ARG A 94 -2.51 14.06 9.13
CA ARG A 94 -2.06 14.03 7.73
C ARG A 94 -1.08 12.89 7.50
N LEU A 95 -0.16 12.66 8.44
CA LEU A 95 0.82 11.57 8.39
C LEU A 95 0.13 10.20 8.40
N ILE A 96 -0.83 9.99 9.29
CA ILE A 96 -1.61 8.74 9.36
C ILE A 96 -2.30 8.48 8.03
N PHE A 97 -2.94 9.49 7.44
CA PHE A 97 -3.61 9.34 6.15
C PHE A 97 -2.64 8.99 5.02
N ASP A 98 -1.47 9.64 4.98
CA ASP A 98 -0.43 9.36 4.00
C ASP A 98 0.13 7.94 4.17
N ASN A 99 0.40 7.52 5.39
CA ASN A 99 0.95 6.20 5.67
C ASN A 99 -0.05 5.07 5.39
N LEU A 100 -1.34 5.28 5.69
CA LEU A 100 -2.40 4.36 5.28
C LEU A 100 -2.44 4.22 3.75
N LYS A 101 -2.31 5.32 3.03
CA LYS A 101 -2.30 5.32 1.57
C LYS A 101 -1.10 4.57 0.99
N LYS A 102 0.08 4.73 1.60
CA LYS A 102 1.32 3.99 1.25
C LYS A 102 1.15 2.49 1.50
N SER A 103 0.62 2.11 2.66
CA SER A 103 0.35 0.71 3.00
C SER A 103 -0.64 0.06 2.03
N ILE A 104 -1.73 0.77 1.68
CA ILE A 104 -2.70 0.31 0.68
C ILE A 104 -2.05 0.17 -0.70
N ALA A 105 -1.22 1.13 -1.12
CA ALA A 105 -0.52 1.05 -2.39
C ALA A 105 0.35 -0.20 -2.46
N TYR A 106 1.14 -0.48 -1.43
CA TYR A 106 2.00 -1.66 -1.32
C TYR A 106 1.21 -2.97 -1.41
N THR A 107 0.13 -3.10 -0.61
CA THR A 107 -0.66 -4.34 -0.61
C THR A 107 -1.45 -4.56 -1.91
N LEU A 108 -1.82 -3.50 -2.63
CA LEU A 108 -2.51 -3.64 -3.90
C LEU A 108 -1.59 -4.12 -5.03
N THR A 109 -0.29 -3.82 -4.99
CA THR A 109 0.64 -4.23 -6.05
C THR A 109 0.78 -5.74 -6.13
N SER A 110 0.73 -6.47 -5.01
CA SER A 110 0.85 -7.93 -4.96
C SER A 110 -0.32 -8.68 -5.60
N ASN A 111 -1.50 -8.07 -5.68
CA ASN A 111 -2.68 -8.73 -6.25
C ASN A 111 -2.51 -9.15 -7.73
N ILE A 112 -1.79 -8.37 -8.54
CA ILE A 112 -1.59 -8.69 -9.96
C ILE A 112 -0.71 -9.92 -10.15
N PRO A 113 0.48 -10.04 -9.53
CA PRO A 113 1.29 -11.26 -9.61
C PRO A 113 0.63 -12.49 -8.97
N GLU A 114 -0.35 -12.33 -8.09
CA GLU A 114 -1.10 -13.43 -7.49
C GLU A 114 -2.23 -13.95 -8.39
N ILE A 115 -2.97 -13.05 -9.04
CA ILE A 115 -4.12 -13.40 -9.88
C ILE A 115 -3.68 -13.83 -11.28
N SER A 116 -2.67 -13.18 -11.86
CA SER A 116 -2.24 -13.43 -13.23
C SER A 116 -1.79 -14.88 -13.54
N PRO A 117 -1.17 -15.64 -12.59
CA PRO A 117 -0.86 -17.06 -12.80
C PRO A 117 -2.09 -17.91 -13.09
N PHE A 118 -3.21 -17.65 -12.40
CA PHE A 118 -4.46 -18.37 -12.62
C PHE A 118 -5.10 -18.02 -13.96
N LEU A 119 -5.03 -16.75 -14.35
CA LEU A 119 -5.54 -16.32 -15.64
C LEU A 119 -4.77 -17.00 -16.77
N LEU A 120 -3.43 -17.02 -16.72
CA LEU A 120 -2.62 -17.67 -17.74
C LEU A 120 -2.73 -19.21 -17.70
N PHE A 121 -2.87 -19.81 -16.52
CA PHE A 121 -3.17 -21.23 -16.38
C PHE A 121 -4.45 -21.63 -17.13
N ILE A 122 -5.49 -20.78 -17.13
CA ILE A 122 -6.75 -21.05 -17.81
C ILE A 122 -6.68 -20.66 -19.29
N LEU A 123 -6.13 -19.49 -19.62
CA LEU A 123 -6.17 -18.94 -20.97
C LEU A 123 -5.14 -19.58 -21.92
N ALA A 124 -3.95 -19.86 -21.42
CA ALA A 124 -2.86 -20.43 -22.18
C ALA A 124 -2.69 -21.94 -22.00
N ASP A 125 -3.53 -22.57 -21.15
CA ASP A 125 -3.45 -24.01 -20.80
C ASP A 125 -2.01 -24.44 -20.42
N ILE A 126 -1.31 -23.62 -19.60
CA ILE A 126 0.02 -23.89 -19.07
C ILE A 126 -0.07 -24.56 -17.69
N PRO A 127 0.99 -25.27 -17.22
CA PRO A 127 1.07 -25.73 -15.84
C PRO A 127 0.94 -24.57 -14.86
N LEU A 128 0.33 -24.80 -13.70
CA LEU A 128 0.04 -23.75 -12.71
C LEU A 128 1.34 -23.09 -12.20
N PRO A 129 1.53 -21.76 -12.39
CA PRO A 129 2.77 -21.12 -11.98
C PRO A 129 2.86 -20.86 -10.47
N LEU A 130 1.72 -20.64 -9.80
CA LEU A 130 1.65 -20.30 -8.37
C LEU A 130 0.52 -21.08 -7.71
N GLY A 131 0.83 -21.74 -6.59
CA GLY A 131 -0.14 -22.52 -5.82
C GLY A 131 -1.06 -21.64 -4.95
N THR A 132 -2.28 -22.10 -4.69
CA THR A 132 -3.24 -21.36 -3.85
C THR A 132 -2.77 -21.18 -2.40
N VAL A 133 -2.11 -22.19 -1.83
CA VAL A 133 -1.55 -22.10 -0.48
C VAL A 133 -0.38 -21.13 -0.43
N THR A 134 0.38 -21.05 -1.51
CA THR A 134 1.51 -20.13 -1.63
C THR A 134 1.06 -18.66 -1.62
N ILE A 135 -0.11 -18.35 -2.21
CA ILE A 135 -0.71 -17.01 -2.12
C ILE A 135 -1.01 -16.62 -0.67
N LEU A 136 -1.60 -17.53 0.11
CA LEU A 136 -1.82 -17.26 1.53
C LEU A 136 -0.51 -17.03 2.30
N CYS A 137 0.58 -17.67 1.88
CA CYS A 137 1.90 -17.40 2.45
C CYS A 137 2.43 -16.01 2.08
N ILE A 138 2.07 -15.48 0.91
CA ILE A 138 2.40 -14.10 0.51
C ILE A 138 1.58 -13.14 1.39
N ASP A 139 0.27 -13.16 1.28
CA ASP A 139 -0.63 -12.19 1.93
C ASP A 139 -0.46 -12.12 3.45
N LEU A 140 -0.51 -13.29 4.11
CA LEU A 140 -0.50 -13.38 5.57
C LEU A 140 0.91 -13.54 6.15
N GLY A 141 1.85 -14.02 5.35
CA GLY A 141 3.21 -14.28 5.79
C GLY A 141 4.17 -13.13 5.47
N THR A 142 4.45 -12.93 4.19
CA THR A 142 5.51 -12.01 3.78
C THR A 142 5.05 -10.55 3.73
N ASP A 143 3.83 -10.26 3.25
CA ASP A 143 3.37 -8.90 3.00
C ASP A 143 2.87 -8.16 4.25
N MET A 144 2.30 -8.88 5.22
CA MET A 144 1.62 -8.25 6.36
C MET A 144 2.57 -7.41 7.22
N VAL A 145 3.75 -7.94 7.57
CA VAL A 145 4.70 -7.22 8.44
C VAL A 145 5.28 -5.97 7.75
N PRO A 146 5.73 -6.03 6.48
CA PRO A 146 6.13 -4.85 5.74
C PRO A 146 5.01 -3.80 5.61
N ALA A 147 3.79 -4.20 5.28
CA ALA A 147 2.65 -3.30 5.16
C ALA A 147 2.35 -2.53 6.46
N ILE A 148 2.39 -3.23 7.61
CA ILE A 148 2.21 -2.60 8.93
C ILE A 148 3.38 -1.66 9.25
N SER A 149 4.60 -2.00 8.85
CA SER A 149 5.79 -1.18 9.10
C SER A 149 5.70 0.23 8.50
N MET A 150 4.92 0.40 7.44
CA MET A 150 4.69 1.72 6.83
C MET A 150 3.90 2.68 7.71
N ALA A 151 3.13 2.17 8.69
CA ALA A 151 2.43 3.03 9.65
C ALA A 151 3.39 3.84 10.54
N TYR A 152 4.64 3.39 10.66
CA TYR A 152 5.69 4.04 11.46
C TYR A 152 6.62 4.94 10.63
N GLU A 153 6.27 5.20 9.36
CA GLU A 153 7.07 6.07 8.50
C GLU A 153 6.92 7.54 8.91
N GLU A 154 8.05 8.25 8.89
CA GLU A 154 8.10 9.68 9.21
C GLU A 154 7.43 10.54 8.13
N ALA A 155 6.97 11.73 8.54
CA ALA A 155 6.35 12.69 7.63
C ALA A 155 7.32 13.19 6.56
N GLU A 156 6.83 13.35 5.33
CA GLU A 156 7.58 14.05 4.29
C GLU A 156 7.62 15.55 4.58
N SER A 157 8.70 16.23 4.20
CA SER A 157 9.01 17.63 4.51
C SER A 157 7.94 18.65 4.05
N ASP A 158 7.01 18.27 3.18
CA ASP A 158 5.97 19.13 2.63
C ASP A 158 4.59 18.91 3.27
N ILE A 159 4.45 18.01 4.25
CA ILE A 159 3.14 17.57 4.77
C ILE A 159 2.27 18.72 5.26
N MET A 160 2.84 19.73 5.95
CA MET A 160 2.14 20.91 6.43
C MET A 160 1.99 22.02 5.38
N LYS A 161 2.73 21.94 4.27
CA LYS A 161 2.66 22.92 3.17
C LYS A 161 1.56 22.60 2.15
N ARG A 162 1.04 21.38 2.18
CA ARG A 162 -0.04 20.93 1.28
C ARG A 162 -1.34 21.59 1.64
N MET A 163 -2.18 21.82 0.65
CA MET A 163 -3.56 22.27 0.87
C MET A 163 -4.33 21.25 1.72
N PRO A 164 -5.30 21.70 2.53
CA PRO A 164 -6.18 20.80 3.26
C PRO A 164 -6.88 19.83 2.32
N ARG A 165 -7.00 18.58 2.75
CA ARG A 165 -7.70 17.53 2.02
C ARG A 165 -9.19 17.83 1.94
N ASN A 166 -9.80 17.64 0.78
CA ASN A 166 -11.25 17.64 0.65
C ASN A 166 -11.80 16.25 1.00
N PRO A 167 -12.58 16.11 2.10
CA PRO A 167 -13.08 14.81 2.56
C PRO A 167 -14.02 14.11 1.56
N PHE A 168 -14.62 14.86 0.64
CA PHE A 168 -15.56 14.31 -0.35
C PHE A 168 -14.87 13.81 -1.63
N THR A 169 -13.77 14.41 -2.03
CA THR A 169 -13.05 14.08 -3.27
C THR A 169 -11.78 13.29 -3.05
N ASP A 170 -11.06 13.55 -1.95
CA ASP A 170 -9.76 12.97 -1.69
C ASP A 170 -9.88 11.65 -0.91
N LYS A 171 -10.14 10.58 -1.63
CA LYS A 171 -10.28 9.23 -1.07
C LYS A 171 -8.91 8.59 -0.80
N LEU A 172 -8.88 7.64 0.15
CA LEU A 172 -7.70 6.81 0.40
C LEU A 172 -7.30 6.03 -0.86
N VAL A 173 -8.27 5.39 -1.48
CA VAL A 173 -8.08 4.68 -2.75
C VAL A 173 -8.68 5.54 -3.86
N ASN A 174 -7.87 5.94 -4.81
CA ASN A 174 -8.27 6.71 -5.98
C ASN A 174 -7.78 6.01 -7.26
N GLU A 175 -8.30 6.44 -8.41
CA GLU A 175 -7.97 5.85 -9.71
C GLU A 175 -6.46 5.88 -10.01
N ARG A 176 -5.75 6.92 -9.58
CA ARG A 176 -4.30 7.05 -9.76
C ARG A 176 -3.52 6.01 -8.97
N LEU A 177 -3.91 5.77 -7.72
CA LEU A 177 -3.31 4.74 -6.88
C LEU A 177 -3.51 3.36 -7.50
N ILE A 178 -4.74 3.06 -7.96
CA ILE A 178 -5.05 1.79 -8.63
C ILE A 178 -4.23 1.65 -9.92
N SER A 179 -4.16 2.69 -10.73
CA SER A 179 -3.37 2.69 -11.97
C SER A 179 -1.89 2.45 -11.72
N MET A 180 -1.31 3.09 -10.70
CA MET A 180 0.08 2.89 -10.31
C MET A 180 0.31 1.49 -9.76
N ALA A 181 -0.51 1.04 -8.80
CA ALA A 181 -0.33 -0.24 -8.14
C ALA A 181 -0.57 -1.42 -9.10
N TYR A 182 -1.68 -1.43 -9.83
CA TYR A 182 -2.03 -2.53 -10.72
C TYR A 182 -1.39 -2.41 -12.10
N GLY A 183 -1.50 -1.22 -12.74
CA GLY A 183 -1.12 -1.03 -14.13
C GLY A 183 0.38 -0.89 -14.35
N MET A 184 1.13 -0.43 -13.37
CA MET A 184 2.58 -0.22 -13.49
C MET A 184 3.36 -1.21 -12.62
N ILE A 185 3.34 -1.04 -11.30
CA ILE A 185 4.20 -1.85 -10.42
C ILE A 185 3.76 -3.31 -10.41
N GLY A 186 2.48 -3.61 -10.26
CA GLY A 186 1.95 -4.97 -10.24
C GLY A 186 2.25 -5.74 -11.54
N MET A 187 2.20 -5.07 -12.70
CA MET A 187 2.57 -5.70 -13.98
C MET A 187 4.06 -6.03 -14.07
N ILE A 188 4.93 -5.20 -13.50
CA ILE A 188 6.39 -5.49 -13.44
C ILE A 188 6.63 -6.67 -12.51
N GLN A 189 5.97 -6.71 -11.35
CA GLN A 189 6.06 -7.82 -10.39
C GLN A 189 5.56 -9.14 -11.01
N ALA A 190 4.42 -9.13 -11.69
CA ALA A 190 3.90 -10.30 -12.39
C ALA A 190 4.88 -10.78 -13.47
N SER A 191 5.45 -9.84 -14.25
CA SER A 191 6.45 -10.16 -15.27
C SER A 191 7.70 -10.82 -14.68
N ALA A 192 8.14 -10.38 -13.49
CA ALA A 192 9.24 -11.01 -12.77
C ALA A 192 8.93 -12.46 -12.39
N GLY A 193 7.74 -12.70 -11.82
CA GLY A 193 7.29 -14.05 -11.47
C GLY A 193 7.23 -14.99 -12.69
N PHE A 194 6.61 -14.54 -13.77
CA PHE A 194 6.56 -15.31 -15.01
C PHE A 194 7.94 -15.53 -15.65
N PHE A 195 8.81 -14.54 -15.60
CA PHE A 195 10.17 -14.70 -16.12
C PHE A 195 10.91 -15.80 -15.37
N VAL A 196 10.88 -15.82 -14.05
CA VAL A 196 11.51 -16.87 -13.23
C VAL A 196 10.88 -18.23 -13.50
N TYR A 197 9.56 -18.30 -13.59
CA TYR A 197 8.81 -19.52 -13.94
C TYR A 197 9.27 -20.09 -15.29
N LEU A 198 9.35 -19.26 -16.32
CA LEU A 198 9.76 -19.70 -17.66
C LEU A 198 11.24 -20.09 -17.71
N VAL A 199 12.11 -19.39 -16.99
CA VAL A 199 13.54 -19.73 -16.90
C VAL A 199 13.72 -21.14 -16.32
N ILE A 200 13.04 -21.44 -15.20
CA ILE A 200 13.16 -22.75 -14.56
C ILE A 200 12.63 -23.86 -15.45
N LEU A 201 11.50 -23.66 -16.10
CA LEU A 201 10.96 -24.65 -17.03
C LEU A 201 11.87 -24.86 -18.23
N ALA A 202 12.43 -23.79 -18.78
CA ALA A 202 13.37 -23.88 -19.91
C ALA A 202 14.69 -24.59 -19.53
N GLU A 203 15.23 -24.33 -18.33
CA GLU A 203 16.41 -25.04 -17.80
C GLU A 203 16.15 -26.53 -17.58
N ASN A 204 14.90 -26.92 -17.33
CA ASN A 204 14.48 -28.30 -17.17
C ASN A 204 13.92 -28.94 -18.46
N GLY A 205 14.12 -28.30 -19.60
CA GLY A 205 13.81 -28.88 -20.92
C GLY A 205 12.47 -28.44 -21.52
N PHE A 206 11.64 -27.69 -20.81
CA PHE A 206 10.35 -27.20 -21.31
C PHE A 206 10.44 -25.76 -21.82
N TRP A 207 10.63 -25.59 -23.11
CA TRP A 207 10.60 -24.26 -23.76
C TRP A 207 9.19 -23.70 -23.78
N PRO A 208 9.03 -22.37 -23.79
CA PRO A 208 7.72 -21.70 -23.77
C PRO A 208 6.77 -22.18 -24.88
N SER A 209 7.31 -22.53 -26.05
CA SER A 209 6.54 -23.06 -27.17
C SER A 209 5.91 -24.43 -26.87
N ARG A 210 6.54 -25.27 -26.04
CA ARG A 210 6.02 -26.58 -25.65
C ARG A 210 5.01 -26.48 -24.52
N LEU A 211 5.06 -25.40 -23.71
CA LEU A 211 4.20 -25.22 -22.52
C LEU A 211 2.76 -24.85 -22.87
N LEU A 212 2.54 -24.21 -24.02
CA LEU A 212 1.20 -23.79 -24.45
C LEU A 212 0.33 -25.02 -24.74
N GLY A 213 -0.82 -25.12 -24.08
CA GLY A 213 -1.79 -26.20 -24.26
C GLY A 213 -1.42 -27.53 -23.61
N ILE A 214 -0.31 -27.63 -22.86
CA ILE A 214 0.18 -28.90 -22.29
C ILE A 214 -0.53 -29.29 -20.99
N ARG A 215 -1.32 -28.42 -20.39
CA ARG A 215 -1.92 -28.59 -19.07
C ARG A 215 -2.63 -29.92 -18.87
N LYS A 216 -3.44 -30.35 -19.84
CA LYS A 216 -4.22 -31.60 -19.72
C LYS A 216 -3.31 -32.83 -19.64
N GLU A 217 -2.24 -32.86 -20.43
CA GLU A 217 -1.23 -33.91 -20.39
C GLU A 217 -0.39 -33.81 -19.12
N TRP A 218 -0.06 -32.57 -18.69
CA TRP A 218 0.71 -32.29 -17.48
C TRP A 218 0.03 -32.78 -16.20
N ASP A 219 -1.26 -32.57 -16.06
CA ASP A 219 -2.03 -32.91 -14.88
C ASP A 219 -2.52 -34.37 -14.86
N SER A 220 -2.41 -35.10 -15.97
CA SER A 220 -2.84 -36.49 -16.06
C SER A 220 -1.86 -37.43 -15.37
N SER A 221 -2.35 -38.13 -14.33
CA SER A 221 -1.57 -39.16 -13.63
C SER A 221 -1.38 -40.45 -14.47
N ALA A 222 -2.15 -40.61 -15.55
CA ALA A 222 -2.05 -41.77 -16.44
C ALA A 222 -0.88 -41.65 -17.43
N ILE A 223 -0.40 -40.42 -17.69
CA ILE A 223 0.67 -40.16 -18.66
C ILE A 223 2.00 -40.09 -17.88
N ASN A 224 2.91 -41.04 -18.13
CA ASN A 224 4.25 -41.08 -17.52
C ASN A 224 5.38 -40.96 -18.55
N ASP A 225 5.03 -40.69 -19.78
CA ASP A 225 5.91 -40.61 -20.98
C ASP A 225 5.74 -39.25 -21.67
N LEU A 226 5.42 -38.18 -20.91
CA LEU A 226 5.34 -36.86 -21.50
C LEU A 226 6.72 -36.38 -21.90
N GLU A 227 6.90 -36.09 -23.20
CA GLU A 227 8.16 -35.60 -23.74
C GLU A 227 8.31 -34.07 -23.52
N ASP A 228 9.51 -33.69 -23.12
CA ASP A 228 9.94 -32.28 -23.11
C ASP A 228 10.31 -31.79 -24.52
N SER A 229 10.87 -30.60 -24.64
CA SER A 229 11.28 -30.00 -25.92
C SER A 229 12.48 -30.71 -26.57
N TYR A 230 13.16 -31.57 -25.85
CA TYR A 230 14.32 -32.35 -26.30
C TYR A 230 14.00 -33.84 -26.52
N GLY A 231 12.75 -34.25 -26.27
CA GLY A 231 12.31 -35.63 -26.38
C GLY A 231 12.63 -36.50 -25.16
N GLN A 232 12.93 -35.90 -24.01
CA GLN A 232 13.10 -36.64 -22.78
C GLN A 232 11.73 -36.88 -22.13
N GLU A 233 11.49 -38.11 -21.71
CA GLU A 233 10.23 -38.52 -21.06
C GLU A 233 10.23 -38.10 -19.58
N TRP A 234 9.09 -37.57 -19.15
CA TRP A 234 8.86 -37.12 -17.77
C TRP A 234 7.73 -37.91 -17.11
N THR A 235 7.99 -38.47 -15.94
CA THR A 235 6.95 -39.12 -15.15
C THR A 235 6.02 -38.09 -14.52
N TYR A 236 4.80 -38.50 -14.15
CA TYR A 236 3.86 -37.62 -13.45
C TYR A 236 4.46 -37.03 -12.17
N ARG A 237 5.21 -37.86 -11.42
CA ARG A 237 5.84 -37.43 -10.17
C ARG A 237 6.91 -36.34 -10.43
N ASP A 238 7.74 -36.50 -11.41
CA ASP A 238 8.81 -35.55 -11.72
C ASP A 238 8.23 -34.20 -12.20
N ARG A 239 7.18 -34.26 -13.02
CA ARG A 239 6.46 -33.06 -13.45
C ARG A 239 5.86 -32.29 -12.27
N LYS A 240 5.26 -32.99 -11.30
CA LYS A 240 4.69 -32.36 -10.09
C LYS A 240 5.75 -31.79 -9.17
N ILE A 241 6.91 -32.43 -9.04
CA ILE A 241 8.06 -31.87 -8.32
C ILE A 241 8.53 -30.57 -9.00
N LEU A 242 8.65 -30.57 -10.33
CA LEU A 242 9.02 -29.38 -11.09
C LEU A 242 7.97 -28.26 -10.95
N GLU A 243 6.68 -28.58 -11.02
CA GLU A 243 5.58 -27.62 -10.80
C GLU A 243 5.67 -26.97 -9.40
N TYR A 244 5.87 -27.77 -8.35
CA TYR A 244 6.02 -27.24 -6.99
C TYR A 244 7.30 -26.43 -6.79
N THR A 245 8.36 -26.78 -7.51
CA THR A 245 9.57 -25.97 -7.57
C THR A 245 9.28 -24.61 -8.22
N CYS A 246 8.48 -24.60 -9.30
CA CYS A 246 8.03 -23.36 -9.94
C CYS A 246 7.15 -22.50 -9.02
N HIS A 247 6.25 -23.12 -8.22
CA HIS A 247 5.46 -22.39 -7.22
C HIS A 247 6.35 -21.66 -6.21
N THR A 248 7.36 -22.36 -5.68
CA THR A 248 8.32 -21.75 -4.75
C THR A 248 9.12 -20.64 -5.43
N ALA A 249 9.52 -20.82 -6.67
CA ALA A 249 10.30 -19.86 -7.42
C ALA A 249 9.50 -18.58 -7.74
N PHE A 250 8.24 -18.75 -8.11
CA PHE A 250 7.34 -17.63 -8.35
C PHE A 250 7.11 -16.84 -7.04
N PHE A 251 6.89 -17.53 -5.94
CA PHE A 251 6.79 -16.94 -4.60
C PHE A 251 8.04 -16.13 -4.25
N VAL A 252 9.21 -16.71 -4.39
CA VAL A 252 10.49 -16.04 -4.11
C VAL A 252 10.69 -14.84 -5.05
N ALA A 253 10.29 -14.94 -6.31
CA ALA A 253 10.36 -13.83 -7.24
C ALA A 253 9.49 -12.64 -6.78
N ILE A 254 8.28 -12.90 -6.28
CA ILE A 254 7.42 -11.86 -5.69
C ILE A 254 8.14 -11.22 -4.51
N VAL A 255 8.67 -11.99 -3.56
CA VAL A 255 9.38 -11.46 -2.38
C VAL A 255 10.56 -10.56 -2.80
N VAL A 256 11.35 -10.96 -3.79
CA VAL A 256 12.48 -10.16 -4.26
C VAL A 256 12.04 -8.83 -4.89
N VAL A 257 10.95 -8.80 -5.63
CA VAL A 257 10.45 -7.53 -6.21
C VAL A 257 9.75 -6.66 -5.17
N GLN A 258 9.17 -7.26 -4.13
CA GLN A 258 8.56 -6.55 -3.02
C GLN A 258 9.57 -5.76 -2.18
N TRP A 259 10.85 -6.17 -2.12
CA TRP A 259 11.88 -5.34 -1.49
C TRP A 259 11.96 -3.95 -2.10
N ALA A 260 11.94 -3.86 -3.41
CA ALA A 260 11.92 -2.56 -4.09
C ALA A 260 10.59 -1.84 -3.91
N ASP A 261 9.48 -2.56 -3.98
CA ASP A 261 8.14 -1.99 -3.82
C ASP A 261 7.96 -1.37 -2.43
N LEU A 262 8.37 -2.05 -1.37
CA LEU A 262 8.36 -1.50 -0.02
C LEU A 262 9.18 -0.21 0.08
N ILE A 263 10.38 -0.19 -0.52
CA ILE A 263 11.27 0.96 -0.51
C ILE A 263 10.66 2.13 -1.29
N ILE A 264 10.06 1.90 -2.45
CA ILE A 264 9.44 2.97 -3.23
C ILE A 264 8.16 3.51 -2.60
N CYS A 265 7.38 2.65 -1.96
CA CYS A 265 6.16 3.06 -1.26
C CYS A 265 6.42 3.87 0.01
N LYS A 266 7.65 3.86 0.53
CA LYS A 266 8.09 4.67 1.69
C LYS A 266 7.80 6.15 1.53
N THR A 267 7.99 6.70 0.34
CA THR A 267 7.81 8.11 0.02
C THR A 267 6.90 8.29 -1.18
N ARG A 268 6.12 9.37 -1.19
CA ARG A 268 5.22 9.71 -2.31
C ARG A 268 5.88 10.66 -3.30
N LYS A 269 6.67 11.62 -2.81
CA LYS A 269 7.31 12.69 -3.60
C LYS A 269 8.81 12.79 -3.38
N ASN A 270 9.27 12.60 -2.15
CA ASN A 270 10.69 12.64 -1.84
C ASN A 270 11.43 11.42 -2.40
N SER A 271 12.71 11.61 -2.77
CA SER A 271 13.59 10.48 -3.06
C SER A 271 13.87 9.68 -1.80
N VAL A 272 14.05 8.38 -1.95
CA VAL A 272 14.51 7.52 -0.85
C VAL A 272 15.84 7.99 -0.28
N PHE A 273 16.72 8.55 -1.12
CA PHE A 273 18.00 9.12 -0.68
C PHE A 273 17.84 10.39 0.16
N GLN A 274 16.76 11.15 -0.01
CA GLN A 274 16.45 12.34 0.79
C GLN A 274 15.79 11.97 2.13
N GLN A 275 14.86 11.02 2.11
CA GLN A 275 14.14 10.55 3.30
C GLN A 275 15.02 9.64 4.18
N GLY A 276 15.94 8.91 3.56
CA GLY A 276 16.77 7.91 4.25
C GLY A 276 16.01 6.64 4.64
N MET A 277 16.68 5.76 5.37
CA MET A 277 16.14 4.46 5.83
C MET A 277 16.08 4.39 7.37
N ALA A 278 15.58 5.45 8.01
CA ALA A 278 15.50 5.57 9.47
C ALA A 278 14.43 4.68 10.10
N ASN A 279 13.42 4.28 9.35
CA ASN A 279 12.36 3.40 9.83
C ASN A 279 12.91 1.99 10.10
N TRP A 280 13.28 1.74 11.36
CA TRP A 280 13.82 0.45 11.80
C TRP A 280 12.83 -0.70 11.64
N ILE A 281 11.54 -0.44 11.87
CA ILE A 281 10.48 -1.47 11.77
C ILE A 281 10.35 -1.93 10.30
N MET A 282 10.47 -1.02 9.35
CA MET A 282 10.47 -1.36 7.93
C MET A 282 11.72 -2.16 7.53
N ASN A 283 12.89 -1.77 8.02
CA ASN A 283 14.12 -2.53 7.76
C ASN A 283 14.03 -3.97 8.34
N PHE A 284 13.44 -4.10 9.53
CA PHE A 284 13.11 -5.40 10.11
C PHE A 284 12.09 -6.15 9.25
N GLY A 285 11.09 -5.47 8.70
CA GLY A 285 10.09 -6.06 7.79
C GLY A 285 10.72 -6.72 6.58
N ILE A 286 11.65 -6.05 5.89
CA ILE A 286 12.39 -6.62 4.74
C ILE A 286 13.19 -7.87 5.15
N PHE A 287 13.87 -7.80 6.29
CA PHE A 287 14.62 -8.95 6.80
C PHE A 287 13.69 -10.11 7.16
N PHE A 288 12.60 -9.84 7.85
CA PHE A 288 11.60 -10.83 8.26
C PHE A 288 10.96 -11.52 7.06
N GLU A 289 10.53 -10.76 6.05
CA GLU A 289 9.96 -11.26 4.81
C GLU A 289 10.93 -12.22 4.10
N THR A 290 12.20 -11.81 3.96
CA THR A 290 13.23 -12.62 3.33
C THR A 290 13.54 -13.90 4.15
N ALA A 291 13.66 -13.78 5.46
CA ALA A 291 13.92 -14.89 6.35
C ALA A 291 12.75 -15.90 6.34
N LEU A 292 11.50 -15.41 6.32
CA LEU A 292 10.32 -16.25 6.23
C LEU A 292 10.25 -16.96 4.88
N ALA A 293 10.54 -16.25 3.77
CA ALA A 293 10.59 -16.85 2.45
C ALA A 293 11.66 -17.97 2.37
N ALA A 294 12.83 -17.74 2.92
CA ALA A 294 13.87 -18.75 3.01
C ALA A 294 13.43 -19.95 3.89
N PHE A 295 12.83 -19.67 5.04
CA PHE A 295 12.29 -20.71 5.93
C PHE A 295 11.26 -21.59 5.22
N LEU A 296 10.27 -21.01 4.56
CA LEU A 296 9.23 -21.73 3.82
C LEU A 296 9.80 -22.52 2.63
N SER A 297 10.82 -21.99 1.97
CA SER A 297 11.44 -22.64 0.79
C SER A 297 12.34 -23.80 1.13
N TYR A 298 13.03 -23.77 2.29
CA TYR A 298 14.09 -24.75 2.59
C TYR A 298 13.78 -25.68 3.76
N THR A 299 12.71 -25.44 4.53
CA THR A 299 12.38 -26.31 5.67
C THR A 299 11.87 -27.67 5.18
N PRO A 300 12.46 -28.78 5.67
CA PRO A 300 12.02 -30.13 5.33
C PRO A 300 10.53 -30.35 5.70
N GLY A 301 9.78 -30.98 4.80
CA GLY A 301 8.35 -31.28 4.99
C GLY A 301 7.38 -30.24 4.44
N MET A 302 7.86 -29.09 3.97
CA MET A 302 7.02 -28.09 3.31
C MET A 302 6.48 -28.58 1.96
N ASP A 303 7.13 -29.53 1.34
CA ASP A 303 6.66 -30.25 0.14
C ASP A 303 5.29 -30.93 0.35
N LYS A 304 5.06 -31.50 1.52
CA LYS A 304 3.80 -32.17 1.87
C LYS A 304 2.71 -31.19 2.32
N GLY A 305 3.09 -30.18 3.10
CA GLY A 305 2.14 -29.22 3.68
C GLY A 305 1.76 -28.11 2.68
N LEU A 306 2.75 -27.42 2.15
CA LEU A 306 2.57 -26.22 1.32
C LEU A 306 2.84 -26.46 -0.17
N LYS A 307 3.23 -27.67 -0.56
CA LYS A 307 3.63 -28.01 -1.93
C LYS A 307 4.75 -27.10 -2.44
N MET A 308 5.72 -26.83 -1.58
CA MET A 308 6.91 -26.05 -1.85
C MET A 308 8.14 -26.94 -1.90
N TYR A 309 8.95 -26.82 -2.93
CA TYR A 309 10.22 -27.53 -3.04
C TYR A 309 11.41 -26.58 -2.94
N PRO A 310 12.53 -27.03 -2.34
CA PRO A 310 13.70 -26.18 -2.20
C PRO A 310 14.28 -25.74 -3.55
N LEU A 311 14.62 -24.45 -3.63
CA LEU A 311 15.17 -23.82 -4.82
C LEU A 311 16.70 -23.88 -4.84
N LYS A 312 17.29 -23.97 -6.03
CA LYS A 312 18.71 -23.63 -6.22
C LYS A 312 18.91 -22.14 -5.90
N LEU A 313 19.97 -21.79 -5.20
CA LEU A 313 20.26 -20.41 -4.82
C LEU A 313 20.31 -19.46 -6.04
N ASN A 314 20.78 -19.95 -7.19
CA ASN A 314 20.84 -19.19 -8.44
C ASN A 314 19.47 -18.69 -8.93
N TRP A 315 18.38 -19.36 -8.56
CA TRP A 315 17.02 -18.99 -8.96
C TRP A 315 16.37 -17.87 -8.16
N TRP A 316 17.07 -17.34 -7.14
CA TRP A 316 16.69 -16.12 -6.45
C TRP A 316 17.03 -14.86 -7.27
N PHE A 317 18.09 -14.92 -8.09
CA PHE A 317 18.63 -13.76 -8.78
C PHE A 317 17.89 -13.32 -10.05
N PRO A 318 17.20 -14.18 -10.82
CA PRO A 318 16.52 -13.74 -12.04
C PRO A 318 15.43 -12.68 -11.83
N ALA A 319 14.85 -12.56 -10.63
CA ALA A 319 13.90 -11.51 -10.28
C ALA A 319 14.58 -10.16 -9.92
N ALA A 320 15.87 -10.16 -9.56
CA ALA A 320 16.58 -8.95 -9.11
C ALA A 320 16.60 -7.80 -10.14
N PRO A 321 16.75 -8.04 -11.46
CA PRO A 321 16.66 -6.97 -12.44
C PRO A 321 15.30 -6.26 -12.45
N PHE A 322 14.21 -6.97 -12.17
CA PHE A 322 12.87 -6.38 -12.09
C PHE A 322 12.72 -5.55 -10.81
N SER A 323 13.29 -5.99 -9.70
CA SER A 323 13.37 -5.21 -8.47
C SER A 323 14.11 -3.89 -8.71
N LEU A 324 15.25 -3.94 -9.39
CA LEU A 324 16.00 -2.75 -9.77
C LEU A 324 15.21 -1.85 -10.73
N LEU A 325 14.48 -2.44 -11.69
CA LEU A 325 13.62 -1.71 -12.61
C LEU A 325 12.52 -0.93 -11.87
N ILE A 326 11.84 -1.55 -10.91
CA ILE A 326 10.82 -0.91 -10.07
C ILE A 326 11.43 0.30 -9.34
N PHE A 327 12.58 0.09 -8.70
CA PHE A 327 13.27 1.14 -7.95
C PHE A 327 13.67 2.33 -8.84
N VAL A 328 14.33 2.07 -9.96
CA VAL A 328 14.78 3.11 -10.91
C VAL A 328 13.59 3.84 -11.53
N PHE A 329 12.55 3.10 -11.94
CA PHE A 329 11.34 3.69 -12.50
C PHE A 329 10.71 4.70 -11.54
N ASP A 330 10.54 4.32 -10.27
CA ASP A 330 9.88 5.19 -9.29
C ASP A 330 10.77 6.39 -8.89
N GLU A 331 12.08 6.21 -8.75
CA GLU A 331 12.99 7.33 -8.49
C GLU A 331 13.00 8.36 -9.64
N ILE A 332 12.96 7.91 -10.89
CA ILE A 332 12.81 8.79 -12.05
C ILE A 332 11.46 9.52 -11.99
N ARG A 333 10.37 8.80 -11.71
CA ARG A 333 9.03 9.40 -11.54
C ARG A 333 9.05 10.49 -10.46
N LYS A 334 9.58 10.20 -9.28
CA LYS A 334 9.70 11.16 -8.16
C LYS A 334 10.59 12.35 -8.51
N TYR A 335 11.67 12.12 -9.25
CA TYR A 335 12.53 13.21 -9.74
C TYR A 335 11.73 14.15 -10.66
N LEU A 336 10.98 13.61 -11.60
CA LEU A 336 10.16 14.40 -12.53
C LEU A 336 9.01 15.13 -11.81
N LEU A 337 8.41 14.52 -10.78
CA LEU A 337 7.41 15.17 -9.92
C LEU A 337 7.97 16.41 -9.21
N ARG A 338 9.22 16.34 -8.74
CA ARG A 338 9.87 17.48 -8.07
C ARG A 338 10.27 18.58 -9.03
N GLN A 339 10.67 18.23 -10.26
CA GLN A 339 11.09 19.20 -11.29
C GLN A 339 9.90 19.97 -11.90
N ASN A 340 8.77 19.31 -12.11
CA ASN A 340 7.61 19.87 -12.78
C ASN A 340 6.33 19.77 -11.92
N PRO A 341 6.22 20.55 -10.83
CA PRO A 341 5.01 20.57 -10.02
C PRO A 341 3.81 21.03 -10.87
N GLY A 342 2.69 20.30 -10.75
CA GLY A 342 1.47 20.53 -11.57
C GLY A 342 1.55 19.96 -12.98
N GLY A 343 2.64 19.29 -13.36
CA GLY A 343 2.83 18.66 -14.66
C GLY A 343 1.94 17.42 -14.87
N TRP A 344 1.98 16.87 -16.10
CA TRP A 344 1.20 15.68 -16.46
C TRP A 344 1.53 14.47 -15.57
N ILE A 345 2.80 14.25 -15.26
CA ILE A 345 3.21 13.12 -14.41
C ILE A 345 2.60 13.22 -13.01
N GLU A 346 2.55 14.43 -12.41
CA GLU A 346 1.90 14.62 -11.12
C GLU A 346 0.39 14.35 -11.21
N LYS A 347 -0.25 14.83 -12.26
CA LYS A 347 -1.69 14.64 -12.47
C LYS A 347 -2.09 13.18 -12.65
N GLU A 348 -1.24 12.34 -13.22
CA GLU A 348 -1.54 10.94 -13.54
C GLU A 348 -1.00 9.95 -12.49
N THR A 349 0.11 10.28 -11.82
CA THR A 349 0.82 9.31 -10.96
C THR A 349 0.95 9.70 -9.49
N TYR A 350 0.61 10.94 -9.12
CA TYR A 350 0.61 11.34 -7.70
C TYR A 350 -0.74 11.00 -7.07
N TYR A 351 -0.74 9.98 -6.23
CA TYR A 351 -1.91 9.42 -5.54
C TYR A 351 -1.97 9.82 -4.07
#